data_02711d5a18a484ac2341bdcf05c1c182
#
_entry.id   02711d5a18a484ac2341bdcf05c1c182
#
_cell.length_a   1.000
_cell.length_b   1.000
_cell.length_c   1.000
_cell.angle_alpha   90.00
_cell.angle_beta   90.00
_cell.angle_gamma   90.00
#
_symmetry.space_group_name_H-M   'P 1'
#
loop_
_entity.id
_entity.type
_entity.pdbx_description
1 polymer ?
#
loop_
_entity_poly.entity_id
_entity_poly.type
_entity_poly.pdbx_seq_one_letter_code
_entity_poly.pdbx_strand_id
1 'polypeptide(L)'
;DLYRIMRQVKKSVDPVGVLNRGTIITDDPKLHLKEVKLTPTVQDEVDRCVECGYCEPVCPSRDLTLTPRQRIVMQRAIAQARADGDEELATDLKERATYPVVQTCAVDGMCQTNCPVHINTGDLVRRLRAEHNPAAWQATWDLAAKGWGPFVTAASAGMSAIKPVPAAATNAVSYTHL
;
A
#
# COMPACT_ATOMS: atom_id res chain seq x y z
N ASP A 1 46.46 -2.65 6.65
CA ASP A 1 45.32 -2.74 5.75
C ASP A 1 44.15 -3.34 6.49
N LEU A 2 43.10 -2.53 6.74
CA LEU A 2 41.93 -2.88 7.54
C LEU A 2 41.19 -4.11 6.96
N TYR A 3 41.04 -4.16 5.65
CA TYR A 3 40.32 -5.28 5.00
C TYR A 3 41.02 -6.63 5.23
N ARG A 4 42.33 -6.66 5.32
CA ARG A 4 43.09 -7.87 5.65
C ARG A 4 42.79 -8.33 7.08
N ILE A 5 42.67 -7.39 8.02
CA ILE A 5 42.31 -7.70 9.40
C ILE A 5 40.88 -8.26 9.46
N MET A 6 39.93 -7.63 8.74
CA MET A 6 38.55 -8.13 8.64
C MET A 6 38.50 -9.57 8.10
N ARG A 7 39.29 -9.90 7.08
CA ARG A 7 39.41 -11.27 6.56
C ARG A 7 39.99 -12.24 7.62
N GLN A 8 40.98 -11.85 8.40
CA GLN A 8 41.55 -12.68 9.44
C GLN A 8 40.52 -12.94 10.55
N VAL A 9 39.81 -11.92 11.01
CA VAL A 9 38.72 -12.06 11.98
C VAL A 9 37.63 -12.99 11.45
N LYS A 10 37.18 -12.78 10.21
CA LYS A 10 36.18 -13.65 9.56
C LYS A 10 36.64 -15.10 9.54
N LYS A 11 37.87 -15.37 9.16
CA LYS A 11 38.43 -16.73 9.07
C LYS A 11 38.58 -17.38 10.46
N SER A 12 38.86 -16.61 11.50
CA SER A 12 38.99 -17.17 12.87
C SER A 12 37.65 -17.57 13.47
N VAL A 13 36.56 -16.82 13.20
CA VAL A 13 35.24 -17.11 13.75
C VAL A 13 34.35 -17.96 12.86
N ASP A 14 34.66 -18.01 11.57
CA ASP A 14 33.92 -18.79 10.56
C ASP A 14 34.90 -19.48 9.58
N PRO A 15 35.68 -20.46 10.06
CA PRO A 15 36.70 -21.12 9.24
C PRO A 15 36.11 -21.88 8.03
N VAL A 16 34.85 -22.35 8.14
CA VAL A 16 34.14 -23.09 7.10
C VAL A 16 33.42 -22.16 6.12
N GLY A 17 33.23 -20.88 6.47
CA GLY A 17 32.62 -19.88 5.62
C GLY A 17 31.10 -20.07 5.43
N VAL A 18 30.36 -20.40 6.49
CA VAL A 18 28.89 -20.59 6.44
C VAL A 18 28.13 -19.31 6.71
N LEU A 19 28.70 -18.42 7.55
CA LEU A 19 28.00 -17.21 8.01
C LEU A 19 28.12 -16.11 6.95
N ASN A 20 26.99 -15.56 6.52
CA ASN A 20 26.91 -14.40 5.63
C ASN A 20 27.94 -14.42 4.48
N ARG A 21 27.92 -15.50 3.73
CA ARG A 21 28.91 -15.83 2.71
C ARG A 21 29.00 -14.76 1.63
N GLY A 22 30.19 -14.20 1.44
CA GLY A 22 30.51 -13.31 0.33
C GLY A 22 29.93 -11.91 0.39
N THR A 23 29.19 -11.53 1.44
CA THR A 23 28.47 -10.24 1.47
C THR A 23 29.40 -9.03 1.67
N ILE A 24 30.31 -9.10 2.64
CA ILE A 24 31.26 -8.00 2.92
C ILE A 24 32.67 -8.45 2.54
N ILE A 25 33.02 -9.70 2.88
CA ILE A 25 34.35 -10.26 2.64
C ILE A 25 34.23 -11.28 1.52
N THR A 26 34.76 -10.93 0.36
CA THR A 26 34.72 -11.75 -0.85
C THR A 26 35.98 -11.56 -1.68
N ASP A 27 36.34 -12.58 -2.45
CA ASP A 27 37.37 -12.50 -3.48
C ASP A 27 36.80 -12.26 -4.87
N ASP A 28 35.45 -12.29 -4.99
CA ASP A 28 34.75 -12.05 -6.25
C ASP A 28 34.49 -10.54 -6.44
N PRO A 29 35.19 -9.85 -7.36
CA PRO A 29 34.99 -8.43 -7.60
C PRO A 29 33.64 -8.09 -8.22
N LYS A 30 32.92 -9.09 -8.74
CA LYS A 30 31.60 -8.91 -9.39
C LYS A 30 30.44 -9.43 -8.55
N LEU A 31 30.68 -9.80 -7.30
CA LEU A 31 29.62 -10.34 -6.44
C LEU A 31 28.42 -9.39 -6.33
N HIS A 32 28.67 -8.07 -6.25
CA HIS A 32 27.63 -7.04 -6.15
C HIS A 32 26.72 -6.93 -7.39
N LEU A 33 27.07 -7.62 -8.49
CA LEU A 33 26.24 -7.70 -9.70
C LEU A 33 25.45 -9.02 -9.81
N LYS A 34 25.69 -9.96 -8.88
CA LYS A 34 25.05 -11.28 -8.89
C LYS A 34 23.89 -11.30 -7.93
N GLU A 35 22.84 -12.02 -8.30
CA GLU A 35 21.66 -12.24 -7.46
C GLU A 35 21.07 -10.94 -6.87
N VAL A 36 21.13 -9.86 -7.65
CA VAL A 36 20.58 -8.57 -7.24
C VAL A 36 19.07 -8.68 -7.16
N LYS A 37 18.50 -8.18 -6.05
CA LYS A 37 17.06 -8.13 -5.89
C LYS A 37 16.42 -7.31 -6.99
N LEU A 38 15.51 -7.90 -7.74
CA LEU A 38 14.72 -7.20 -8.74
C LEU A 38 13.64 -6.37 -8.07
N THR A 39 13.48 -5.14 -8.50
CA THR A 39 12.43 -4.22 -8.07
C THR A 39 11.67 -3.72 -9.29
N PRO A 40 10.81 -4.56 -9.90
CA PRO A 40 10.06 -4.16 -11.08
C PRO A 40 9.20 -2.93 -10.77
N THR A 41 9.05 -2.07 -11.77
CA THR A 41 8.18 -0.91 -11.70
C THR A 41 6.72 -1.37 -11.66
N VAL A 42 5.91 -0.66 -10.90
CA VAL A 42 4.49 -0.94 -10.72
C VAL A 42 3.65 0.28 -11.08
N GLN A 43 3.90 1.37 -10.35
CA GLN A 43 3.18 2.63 -10.47
C GLN A 43 4.07 3.77 -10.00
N ASP A 44 4.07 4.89 -10.69
CA ASP A 44 4.92 6.06 -10.41
C ASP A 44 4.85 6.53 -8.96
N GLU A 45 3.67 6.40 -8.33
CA GLU A 45 3.45 6.82 -6.95
C GLU A 45 4.29 6.03 -5.94
N VAL A 46 4.62 4.76 -6.26
CA VAL A 46 5.27 3.84 -5.32
C VAL A 46 6.61 3.29 -5.79
N ASP A 47 7.01 3.54 -7.03
CA ASP A 47 8.24 2.96 -7.61
C ASP A 47 9.52 3.42 -6.90
N ARG A 48 9.48 4.59 -6.25
CA ARG A 48 10.58 5.09 -5.40
C ARG A 48 10.77 4.30 -4.11
N CYS A 49 9.91 3.33 -3.81
CA CYS A 49 9.97 2.55 -2.58
C CYS A 49 11.24 1.69 -2.53
N VAL A 50 12.07 1.91 -1.52
CA VAL A 50 13.28 1.13 -1.23
C VAL A 50 13.03 0.01 -0.21
N GLU A 51 11.78 -0.23 0.16
CA GLU A 51 11.33 -1.29 1.06
C GLU A 51 11.93 -1.23 2.47
N CYS A 52 12.25 -0.05 2.98
CA CYS A 52 12.89 0.16 4.29
C CYS A 52 12.00 -0.18 5.51
N GLY A 53 10.66 -0.20 5.36
CA GLY A 53 9.72 -0.59 6.42
C GLY A 53 9.28 0.53 7.38
N TYR A 54 9.79 1.76 7.30
CA TYR A 54 9.41 2.86 8.21
C TYR A 54 7.92 3.21 8.21
N CYS A 55 7.18 2.86 7.16
CA CYS A 55 5.74 3.06 7.06
C CYS A 55 4.91 2.01 7.83
N GLU A 56 5.52 0.90 8.26
CA GLU A 56 4.78 -0.21 8.86
C GLU A 56 4.21 0.10 10.25
N PRO A 57 4.97 0.72 11.19
CA PRO A 57 4.49 0.98 12.54
C PRO A 57 3.25 1.88 12.61
N VAL A 58 3.08 2.79 11.63
CA VAL A 58 1.96 3.75 11.60
C VAL A 58 0.76 3.24 10.81
N CYS A 59 0.85 2.06 10.20
CA CYS A 59 -0.24 1.51 9.42
C CYS A 59 -1.32 0.89 10.31
N PRO A 60 -2.60 1.33 10.23
CA PRO A 60 -3.67 0.73 11.03
C PRO A 60 -3.92 -0.76 10.69
N SER A 61 -3.53 -1.20 9.50
CA SER A 61 -3.71 -2.60 9.07
C SER A 61 -2.54 -3.53 9.46
N ARG A 62 -1.51 -3.04 10.13
CA ARG A 62 -0.26 -3.79 10.38
C ARG A 62 -0.48 -5.12 11.11
N ASP A 63 -1.43 -5.13 12.04
CA ASP A 63 -1.74 -6.30 12.86
C ASP A 63 -2.94 -7.10 12.32
N LEU A 64 -3.52 -6.65 11.19
CA LEU A 64 -4.68 -7.26 10.57
C LEU A 64 -4.32 -8.02 9.28
N THR A 65 -3.61 -7.37 8.37
CA THR A 65 -3.25 -7.92 7.05
C THR A 65 -1.86 -7.45 6.61
N LEU A 66 -1.78 -6.70 5.50
CA LEU A 66 -0.52 -6.21 4.93
C LEU A 66 -0.25 -4.75 5.30
N THR A 67 1.02 -4.46 5.52
CA THR A 67 1.57 -3.11 5.69
C THR A 67 1.75 -2.40 4.34
N PRO A 68 1.98 -1.07 4.32
CA PRO A 68 2.17 -0.35 3.06
C PRO A 68 3.31 -0.90 2.21
N ARG A 69 4.48 -1.20 2.81
CA ARG A 69 5.60 -1.82 2.12
C ARG A 69 5.22 -3.18 1.52
N GLN A 70 4.56 -4.03 2.29
CA GLN A 70 4.16 -5.37 1.83
C GLN A 70 3.16 -5.31 0.67
N ARG A 71 2.27 -4.30 0.66
CA ARG A 71 1.35 -4.07 -0.48
C ARG A 71 2.11 -3.75 -1.77
N ILE A 72 3.14 -2.89 -1.68
CA ILE A 72 4.00 -2.57 -2.84
C ILE A 72 4.75 -3.82 -3.29
N VAL A 73 5.33 -4.59 -2.37
CA VAL A 73 6.04 -5.84 -2.69
C VAL A 73 5.13 -6.85 -3.38
N MET A 74 3.87 -6.97 -2.95
CA MET A 74 2.90 -7.86 -3.61
C MET A 74 2.63 -7.42 -5.06
N GLN A 75 2.47 -6.12 -5.31
CA GLN A 75 2.30 -5.61 -6.68
C GLN A 75 3.56 -5.84 -7.53
N ARG A 76 4.75 -5.70 -6.95
CA ARG A 76 6.01 -6.04 -7.62
C ARG A 76 6.12 -7.53 -7.95
N ALA A 77 5.66 -8.40 -7.06
CA ALA A 77 5.63 -9.84 -7.33
C ALA A 77 4.69 -10.18 -8.51
N ILE A 78 3.52 -9.53 -8.58
CA ILE A 78 2.60 -9.68 -9.71
C ILE A 78 3.25 -9.18 -11.01
N ALA A 79 3.91 -8.02 -10.98
CA ALA A 79 4.59 -7.47 -12.13
C ALA A 79 5.75 -8.37 -12.59
N GLN A 80 6.50 -8.95 -11.66
CA GLN A 80 7.59 -9.89 -11.96
C GLN A 80 7.06 -11.16 -12.61
N ALA A 81 6.01 -11.78 -12.05
CA ALA A 81 5.41 -12.98 -12.63
C ALA A 81 4.97 -12.76 -14.08
N ARG A 82 4.38 -11.58 -14.38
CA ARG A 82 4.06 -11.22 -15.77
C ARG A 82 5.28 -11.04 -16.66
N ALA A 83 6.34 -10.41 -16.14
CA ALA A 83 7.58 -10.21 -16.90
C ALA A 83 8.27 -11.54 -17.22
N ASP A 84 8.13 -12.52 -16.33
CA ASP A 84 8.64 -13.88 -16.50
C ASP A 84 7.75 -14.75 -17.41
N GLY A 85 6.58 -14.24 -17.82
CA GLY A 85 5.60 -14.94 -18.67
C GLY A 85 4.71 -15.93 -17.90
N ASP A 86 4.72 -15.91 -16.57
CA ASP A 86 3.88 -16.75 -15.72
C ASP A 86 2.56 -16.04 -15.39
N GLU A 87 1.65 -16.04 -16.35
CA GLU A 87 0.33 -15.40 -16.21
C GLU A 87 -0.58 -16.14 -15.21
N GLU A 88 -0.38 -17.44 -15.01
CA GLU A 88 -1.13 -18.22 -14.02
C GLU A 88 -0.78 -17.73 -12.61
N LEU A 89 0.50 -17.65 -12.29
CA LEU A 89 0.97 -17.12 -11.01
C LEU A 89 0.54 -15.66 -10.82
N ALA A 90 0.66 -14.83 -11.86
CA ALA A 90 0.27 -13.41 -11.78
C ALA A 90 -1.22 -13.26 -11.46
N THR A 91 -2.07 -14.10 -12.03
CA THR A 91 -3.52 -14.10 -11.78
C THR A 91 -3.85 -14.58 -10.36
N ASP A 92 -3.26 -15.68 -9.92
CA ASP A 92 -3.44 -16.20 -8.55
C ASP A 92 -3.00 -15.16 -7.50
N LEU A 93 -1.83 -14.55 -7.70
CA LEU A 93 -1.34 -13.49 -6.81
C LEU A 93 -2.28 -12.28 -6.79
N LYS A 94 -2.83 -11.87 -7.93
CA LYS A 94 -3.77 -10.74 -8.03
C LYS A 94 -5.08 -11.04 -7.29
N GLU A 95 -5.63 -12.23 -7.43
CA GLU A 95 -6.84 -12.64 -6.72
C GLU A 95 -6.62 -12.65 -5.20
N ARG A 96 -5.55 -13.27 -4.74
CA ARG A 96 -5.17 -13.30 -3.31
C ARG A 96 -4.85 -11.93 -2.75
N ALA A 97 -4.34 -11.01 -3.56
CA ALA A 97 -4.03 -9.64 -3.17
C ALA A 97 -5.28 -8.77 -2.95
N THR A 98 -6.43 -9.13 -3.50
CA THR A 98 -7.63 -8.28 -3.46
C THR A 98 -8.02 -7.88 -2.04
N TYR A 99 -8.15 -8.81 -1.12
CA TYR A 99 -8.49 -8.50 0.26
C TYR A 99 -7.34 -7.78 0.99
N PRO A 100 -6.14 -8.38 1.13
CA PRO A 100 -5.10 -7.82 1.99
C PRO A 100 -4.42 -6.56 1.44
N VAL A 101 -4.36 -6.39 0.12
CA VAL A 101 -3.75 -5.20 -0.50
C VAL A 101 -4.76 -4.08 -0.69
N VAL A 102 -5.96 -4.40 -1.21
CA VAL A 102 -6.91 -3.39 -1.69
C VAL A 102 -7.96 -3.05 -0.64
N GLN A 103 -8.64 -4.07 -0.07
CA GLN A 103 -9.80 -3.83 0.78
C GLN A 103 -9.42 -3.35 2.19
N THR A 104 -8.36 -3.86 2.78
CA THR A 104 -7.96 -3.57 4.16
C THR A 104 -7.12 -2.30 4.33
N CYS A 105 -6.85 -1.54 3.27
CA CYS A 105 -6.19 -0.25 3.40
C CYS A 105 -7.17 0.83 3.83
N ALA A 106 -6.88 1.53 4.93
CA ALA A 106 -7.69 2.66 5.42
C ALA A 106 -7.58 3.90 4.52
N VAL A 107 -6.57 3.98 3.67
CA VAL A 107 -6.31 5.12 2.76
C VAL A 107 -6.18 6.46 3.52
N ASP A 108 -5.71 6.41 4.76
CA ASP A 108 -5.57 7.54 5.69
C ASP A 108 -4.31 8.41 5.43
N GLY A 109 -3.38 7.93 4.61
CA GLY A 109 -2.14 8.63 4.29
C GLY A 109 -1.07 8.62 5.39
N MET A 110 -1.31 8.00 6.54
CA MET A 110 -0.34 7.96 7.65
C MET A 110 1.00 7.34 7.25
N CYS A 111 1.01 6.40 6.31
CA CYS A 111 2.23 5.80 5.79
C CYS A 111 3.18 6.82 5.15
N GLN A 112 2.67 7.92 4.58
CA GLN A 112 3.46 8.96 3.95
C GLN A 112 4.26 9.76 4.98
N THR A 113 3.72 9.99 6.18
CA THR A 113 4.36 10.80 7.21
C THR A 113 5.68 10.20 7.70
N ASN A 114 5.76 8.87 7.74
CA ASN A 114 6.96 8.14 8.17
C ASN A 114 7.84 7.68 7.00
N CYS A 115 7.40 7.88 5.77
CA CYS A 115 8.16 7.47 4.61
C CYS A 115 9.26 8.50 4.29
N PRO A 116 10.56 8.12 4.26
CA PRO A 116 11.65 9.04 3.95
C PRO A 116 11.61 9.61 2.53
N VAL A 117 10.88 8.96 1.63
CA VAL A 117 10.65 9.42 0.25
C VAL A 117 9.18 9.84 0.01
N HIS A 118 8.42 10.04 1.09
CA HIS A 118 7.05 10.57 1.08
C HIS A 118 6.07 9.82 0.15
N ILE A 119 6.08 8.48 0.20
CA ILE A 119 5.14 7.66 -0.56
C ILE A 119 3.83 7.50 0.22
N ASN A 120 2.73 7.89 -0.39
CA ASN A 120 1.39 7.56 0.07
C ASN A 120 0.89 6.29 -0.64
N THR A 121 1.00 5.15 0.01
CA THR A 121 0.50 3.88 -0.55
C THR A 121 -1.03 3.88 -0.74
N GLY A 122 -1.74 4.80 -0.06
CA GLY A 122 -3.16 5.02 -0.27
C GLY A 122 -3.51 5.42 -1.71
N ASP A 123 -2.62 6.13 -2.41
CA ASP A 123 -2.86 6.55 -3.80
C ASP A 123 -2.83 5.34 -4.74
N LEU A 124 -1.86 4.43 -4.56
CA LEU A 124 -1.86 3.13 -5.23
C LEU A 124 -3.18 2.37 -4.99
N VAL A 125 -3.64 2.29 -3.73
CA VAL A 125 -4.86 1.55 -3.41
C VAL A 125 -6.11 2.20 -4.00
N ARG A 126 -6.19 3.54 -4.04
CA ARG A 126 -7.28 4.26 -4.72
C ARG A 126 -7.34 3.88 -6.20
N ARG A 127 -6.19 3.85 -6.87
CA ARG A 127 -6.09 3.43 -8.28
C ARG A 127 -6.56 1.98 -8.46
N LEU A 128 -6.04 1.05 -7.66
CA LEU A 128 -6.44 -0.35 -7.72
C LEU A 128 -7.96 -0.54 -7.47
N ARG A 129 -8.55 0.23 -6.56
CA ARG A 129 -10.02 0.24 -6.34
C ARG A 129 -10.77 0.77 -7.56
N ALA A 130 -10.27 1.83 -8.18
CA ALA A 130 -10.89 2.39 -9.38
C ALA A 130 -10.86 1.41 -10.56
N GLU A 131 -9.77 0.67 -10.74
CA GLU A 131 -9.65 -0.36 -11.78
C GLU A 131 -10.64 -1.52 -11.61
N HIS A 132 -11.10 -1.79 -10.39
CA HIS A 132 -12.09 -2.84 -10.11
C HIS A 132 -13.53 -2.38 -10.28
N ASN A 133 -13.78 -1.09 -10.43
CA ASN A 133 -15.12 -0.55 -10.57
C ASN A 133 -15.63 -0.68 -12.02
N PRO A 134 -16.80 -1.26 -12.26
CA PRO A 134 -17.42 -1.25 -13.57
C PRO A 134 -17.65 0.17 -14.10
N ALA A 135 -17.47 0.39 -15.40
CA ALA A 135 -17.66 1.70 -16.03
C ALA A 135 -19.06 2.30 -15.78
N ALA A 136 -20.07 1.46 -15.66
CA ALA A 136 -21.43 1.87 -15.31
C ALA A 136 -21.52 2.52 -13.91
N TRP A 137 -20.78 2.01 -12.93
CA TRP A 137 -20.68 2.60 -11.60
C TRP A 137 -19.98 3.95 -11.62
N GLN A 138 -18.88 4.06 -12.38
CA GLN A 138 -18.19 5.35 -12.57
C GLN A 138 -19.13 6.40 -13.15
N ALA A 139 -19.85 6.09 -14.21
CA ALA A 139 -20.81 7.01 -14.82
C ALA A 139 -21.92 7.42 -13.83
N THR A 140 -22.40 6.50 -13.01
CA THR A 140 -23.42 6.78 -11.99
C THR A 140 -22.90 7.73 -10.92
N TRP A 141 -21.66 7.52 -10.45
CA TRP A 141 -21.03 8.40 -9.48
C TRP A 141 -20.72 9.78 -10.05
N ASP A 142 -20.29 9.87 -11.31
CA ASP A 142 -20.05 11.15 -11.99
C ASP A 142 -21.33 11.95 -12.13
N LEU A 143 -22.45 11.29 -12.44
CA LEU A 143 -23.75 11.94 -12.47
C LEU A 143 -24.20 12.42 -11.08
N ALA A 144 -24.04 11.57 -10.06
CA ALA A 144 -24.35 11.93 -8.67
C ALA A 144 -23.49 13.11 -8.17
N ALA A 145 -22.18 13.11 -8.49
CA ALA A 145 -21.26 14.18 -8.13
C ALA A 145 -21.66 15.51 -8.79
N LYS A 146 -22.02 15.49 -10.08
CA LYS A 146 -22.51 16.70 -10.79
C LYS A 146 -23.83 17.22 -10.21
N GLY A 147 -24.72 16.30 -9.76
CA GLY A 147 -26.01 16.63 -9.15
C GLY A 147 -25.93 16.97 -7.66
N TRP A 148 -24.77 16.83 -7.02
CA TRP A 148 -24.61 16.97 -5.57
C TRP A 148 -25.00 18.35 -5.04
N GLY A 149 -24.61 19.41 -5.69
CA GLY A 149 -24.94 20.78 -5.30
C GLY A 149 -26.45 21.03 -5.27
N PRO A 150 -27.20 20.82 -6.37
CA PRO A 150 -28.65 20.91 -6.39
C PRO A 150 -29.33 20.00 -5.34
N PHE A 151 -28.85 18.79 -5.16
CA PHE A 151 -29.38 17.86 -4.14
C PHE A 151 -29.22 18.40 -2.71
N VAL A 152 -28.05 18.89 -2.35
CA VAL A 152 -27.79 19.47 -1.01
C VAL A 152 -28.65 20.70 -0.80
N THR A 153 -28.81 21.56 -1.82
CA THR A 153 -29.66 22.74 -1.74
C THR A 153 -31.13 22.36 -1.49
N ALA A 154 -31.65 21.41 -2.23
CA ALA A 154 -33.00 20.90 -2.05
C ALA A 154 -33.21 20.24 -0.67
N ALA A 155 -32.25 19.43 -0.23
CA ALA A 155 -32.28 18.78 1.08
C ALA A 155 -32.24 19.82 2.22
N SER A 156 -31.39 20.84 2.10
CA SER A 156 -31.30 21.93 3.08
C SER A 156 -32.62 22.74 3.15
N ALA A 157 -33.22 23.04 2.00
CA ALA A 157 -34.52 23.69 1.95
C ALA A 157 -35.63 22.85 2.59
N GLY A 158 -35.63 21.52 2.30
CA GLY A 158 -36.56 20.58 2.91
C GLY A 158 -36.40 20.49 4.43
N MET A 159 -35.17 20.38 4.93
CA MET A 159 -34.89 20.39 6.37
C MET A 159 -35.26 21.73 7.03
N SER A 160 -35.09 22.83 6.35
CA SER A 160 -35.51 24.18 6.85
C SER A 160 -37.03 24.31 6.93
N ALA A 161 -37.76 23.68 6.02
CA ALA A 161 -39.23 23.62 6.07
C ALA A 161 -39.76 22.77 7.23
N ILE A 162 -38.97 21.80 7.73
CA ILE A 162 -39.33 20.92 8.89
C ILE A 162 -39.07 21.64 10.23
N LYS A 163 -38.37 22.75 10.28
CA LYS A 163 -38.09 23.50 11.52
C LYS A 163 -39.31 23.88 12.37
N PRO A 164 -40.55 23.99 11.85
CA PRO A 164 -41.72 24.22 12.67
C PRO A 164 -42.28 22.96 13.35
N VAL A 165 -41.71 21.78 13.12
CA VAL A 165 -42.14 20.54 13.78
C VAL A 165 -41.78 20.60 15.28
N PRO A 166 -42.69 20.34 16.22
CA PRO A 166 -42.42 20.43 17.66
C PRO A 166 -41.18 19.58 18.05
N ALA A 167 -40.37 20.12 18.96
CA ALA A 167 -39.14 19.50 19.44
C ALA A 167 -39.30 18.03 19.93
N ALA A 168 -40.53 17.67 20.36
CA ALA A 168 -40.85 16.31 20.74
C ALA A 168 -40.75 15.28 19.61
N ALA A 169 -40.94 15.67 18.34
CA ALA A 169 -40.83 14.77 17.19
C ALA A 169 -39.37 14.71 16.65
N THR A 170 -38.54 15.72 16.95
CA THR A 170 -37.12 15.77 16.49
C THR A 170 -36.15 15.20 17.51
N ASN A 171 -36.55 15.08 18.80
CA ASN A 171 -35.71 14.52 19.86
C ASN A 171 -35.51 13.00 19.78
N ALA A 172 -36.31 12.28 18.98
CA ALA A 172 -36.16 10.84 18.80
C ALA A 172 -34.83 10.42 18.13
N VAL A 173 -34.13 11.36 17.45
CA VAL A 173 -32.87 11.09 16.74
C VAL A 173 -31.62 11.45 17.55
N SER A 174 -31.78 12.22 18.66
CA SER A 174 -30.67 12.80 19.41
C SER A 174 -29.97 11.83 20.41
N TYR A 175 -30.50 10.66 20.67
CA TYR A 175 -30.02 9.75 21.72
C TYR A 175 -29.26 8.51 21.22
N THR A 176 -28.93 8.43 19.94
CA THR A 176 -28.21 7.27 19.40
C THR A 176 -26.69 7.45 19.32
N HIS A 177 -26.12 8.56 19.83
CA HIS A 177 -24.68 8.82 19.84
C HIS A 177 -24.21 9.32 21.21
N LEU A 178 -24.32 8.49 22.23
CA LEU A 178 -23.54 8.53 23.46
C LEU A 178 -22.93 7.17 23.71
#